data_0debeac53eac04413a4bc6f3a6ec70fb
#
_entry.id   0debeac53eac04413a4bc6f3a6ec70fb
#
_cell.length_a   1.000
_cell.length_b   1.000
_cell.length_c   1.000
_cell.angle_alpha   90.00
_cell.angle_beta   90.00
_cell.angle_gamma   90.00
#
_symmetry.space_group_name_H-M   'P 1'
#
loop_
_entity.id
_entity.type
_entity.pdbx_description
1 polymer ?
#
loop_
_entity_poly.entity_id
_entity_poly.type
_entity_poly.pdbx_seq_one_letter_code
_entity_poly.pdbx_strand_id
1 'polypeptide(L)'
;SGPGLIYGKGLTREESRLPGVGNKAISLKDCRNVTLKDLSMLHCGHFALLATGVDHLTILNLKVDTNRDGFDIDCCRNVRISQCTVNSPWDDAIVLKASYGLGRFQDTENVTISDCYVSGFDKGSVMDGTWQLDEPQAPDHGFRTGRIKFGTESSGGFRNIAITNCIFEHCRGLALE
;
A
#
# COMPACT_ATOMS: atom_id res chain seq x y z
N SER A 1 -7.21 3.32 15.81
CA SER A 1 -6.50 2.13 16.32
C SER A 1 -7.49 1.13 16.92
N GLY A 2 -7.08 -0.13 16.98
CA GLY A 2 -7.86 -1.22 17.57
C GLY A 2 -8.07 -2.38 16.60
N PRO A 3 -8.49 -3.57 17.07
CA PRO A 3 -8.55 -4.80 16.28
C PRO A 3 -9.75 -4.84 15.33
N GLY A 4 -10.11 -3.72 14.73
CA GLY A 4 -11.21 -3.62 13.78
C GLY A 4 -10.85 -4.03 12.36
N LEU A 5 -11.86 -4.40 11.57
CA LEU A 5 -11.74 -4.67 10.15
C LEU A 5 -12.36 -3.52 9.33
N ILE A 6 -11.58 -2.97 8.41
CA ILE A 6 -12.11 -2.14 7.33
C ILE A 6 -12.32 -3.05 6.13
N TYR A 7 -13.58 -3.27 5.77
CA TYR A 7 -13.95 -4.08 4.62
C TYR A 7 -14.41 -3.19 3.47
N GLY A 8 -13.61 -3.13 2.42
CA GLY A 8 -13.87 -2.30 1.24
C GLY A 8 -14.82 -2.93 0.22
N LYS A 9 -15.84 -3.67 0.69
CA LYS A 9 -16.85 -4.28 -0.19
C LYS A 9 -17.52 -3.24 -1.09
N GLY A 10 -17.42 -3.44 -2.40
CA GLY A 10 -17.95 -2.51 -3.39
C GLY A 10 -16.95 -1.46 -3.86
N LEU A 11 -15.79 -1.32 -3.21
CA LEU A 11 -14.68 -0.56 -3.76
C LEU A 11 -14.05 -1.33 -4.91
N THR A 12 -13.82 -0.68 -6.04
CA THR A 12 -13.20 -1.29 -7.22
C THR A 12 -12.13 -0.38 -7.80
N ARG A 13 -11.38 -0.84 -8.80
CA ARG A 13 -10.42 -0.01 -9.53
C ARG A 13 -11.10 0.99 -10.47
N GLU A 14 -12.26 0.62 -11.01
CA GLU A 14 -12.92 1.33 -12.12
C GLU A 14 -14.05 2.25 -11.68
N GLU A 15 -14.26 2.38 -10.42
CA GLU A 15 -15.34 3.09 -9.76
C GLU A 15 -15.41 4.58 -10.03
N SER A 16 -14.34 5.19 -10.49
CA SER A 16 -14.37 6.57 -10.98
C SER A 16 -15.39 6.81 -12.10
N ARG A 17 -15.90 5.73 -12.68
CA ARG A 17 -16.95 5.75 -13.71
C ARG A 17 -18.36 5.55 -13.15
N LEU A 18 -18.47 5.17 -11.88
CA LEU A 18 -19.74 4.90 -11.23
C LEU A 18 -20.00 5.96 -10.14
N PRO A 19 -21.04 6.77 -10.24
CA PRO A 19 -21.35 7.78 -9.23
C PRO A 19 -21.50 7.16 -7.83
N GLY A 20 -20.81 7.72 -6.84
CA GLY A 20 -20.90 7.31 -5.44
C GLY A 20 -20.06 6.11 -5.06
N VAL A 21 -19.28 5.55 -5.97
CA VAL A 21 -18.36 4.44 -5.68
C VAL A 21 -16.94 4.97 -5.57
N GLY A 22 -16.27 4.65 -4.47
CA GLY A 22 -14.86 5.03 -4.22
C GLY A 22 -13.88 3.96 -4.63
N ASN A 23 -12.59 4.32 -4.67
CA ASN A 23 -11.48 3.40 -4.97
C ASN A 23 -10.42 3.36 -3.87
N LYS A 24 -10.70 3.91 -2.72
CA LYS A 24 -9.76 3.97 -1.59
C LYS A 24 -10.48 3.63 -0.30
N ALA A 25 -9.91 2.71 0.48
CA ALA A 25 -10.45 2.43 1.80
C ALA A 25 -10.07 3.56 2.79
N ILE A 26 -8.83 4.04 2.72
CA ILE A 26 -8.37 5.22 3.48
C ILE A 26 -7.66 6.18 2.53
N SER A 27 -7.98 7.47 2.60
CA SER A 27 -7.26 8.52 1.90
C SER A 27 -6.89 9.64 2.86
N LEU A 28 -5.61 10.01 2.87
CA LEU A 28 -5.06 11.10 3.68
C LEU A 28 -4.39 12.11 2.74
N LYS A 29 -4.66 13.38 2.91
CA LYS A 29 -4.01 14.43 2.12
C LYS A 29 -3.65 15.63 3.00
N ASP A 30 -2.41 16.11 2.88
CA ASP A 30 -1.88 17.27 3.62
C ASP A 30 -2.14 17.19 5.14
N CYS A 31 -2.01 15.98 5.70
CA CYS A 31 -2.19 15.71 7.13
C CYS A 31 -0.84 15.70 7.85
N ARG A 32 -0.88 15.74 9.18
CA ARG A 32 0.32 15.52 10.00
C ARG A 32 -0.02 14.79 11.28
N ASN A 33 1.01 14.12 11.86
CA ASN A 33 0.90 13.36 13.12
C ASN A 33 -0.18 12.27 13.06
N VAL A 34 -0.19 11.48 11.98
CA VAL A 34 -1.17 10.40 11.78
C VAL A 34 -0.59 9.08 12.26
N THR A 35 -1.36 8.33 13.04
CA THR A 35 -1.04 6.95 13.42
C THR A 35 -2.18 6.02 13.03
N LEU A 36 -1.85 5.03 12.19
CA LEU A 36 -2.71 3.88 11.88
C LEU A 36 -2.11 2.66 12.58
N LYS A 37 -2.90 2.00 13.41
CA LYS A 37 -2.36 0.95 14.28
C LYS A 37 -3.39 -0.15 14.58
N ASP A 38 -2.90 -1.41 14.58
CA ASP A 38 -3.63 -2.59 15.08
C ASP A 38 -4.97 -2.83 14.38
N LEU A 39 -5.07 -2.63 13.08
CA LEU A 39 -6.30 -2.86 12.31
C LEU A 39 -6.06 -3.77 11.10
N SER A 40 -7.13 -4.35 10.60
CA SER A 40 -7.14 -5.18 9.39
C SER A 40 -7.90 -4.49 8.27
N MET A 41 -7.49 -4.73 7.02
CA MET A 41 -8.10 -4.15 5.83
C MET A 41 -8.26 -5.22 4.76
N LEU A 42 -9.47 -5.37 4.20
CA LEU A 42 -9.82 -6.42 3.25
C LEU A 42 -10.53 -5.85 2.02
N HIS A 43 -10.10 -6.25 0.81
CA HIS A 43 -10.69 -5.87 -0.48
C HIS A 43 -10.86 -4.35 -0.66
N CYS A 44 -9.75 -3.63 -0.66
CA CYS A 44 -9.73 -2.17 -0.48
C CYS A 44 -9.88 -1.35 -1.78
N GLY A 45 -10.27 -1.94 -2.89
CA GLY A 45 -10.37 -1.26 -4.17
C GLY A 45 -9.00 -1.09 -4.82
N HIS A 46 -8.72 0.09 -5.36
CA HIS A 46 -7.40 0.38 -5.95
C HIS A 46 -6.35 0.63 -4.86
N PHE A 47 -6.71 1.28 -3.77
CA PHE A 47 -5.80 1.61 -2.67
C PHE A 47 -6.38 1.21 -1.32
N ALA A 48 -5.63 0.44 -0.54
CA ALA A 48 -5.99 0.27 0.87
C ALA A 48 -5.72 1.57 1.64
N LEU A 49 -4.54 2.14 1.48
CA LEU A 49 -4.19 3.46 1.99
C LEU A 49 -3.55 4.29 0.88
N LEU A 50 -4.09 5.45 0.58
CA LEU A 50 -3.42 6.49 -0.19
C LEU A 50 -3.09 7.66 0.75
N ALA A 51 -1.81 7.90 1.00
CA ALA A 51 -1.31 9.02 1.79
C ALA A 51 -0.52 9.97 0.89
N THR A 52 -1.02 11.19 0.69
CA THR A 52 -0.35 12.21 -0.13
C THR A 52 -0.01 13.43 0.73
N GLY A 53 1.27 13.78 0.82
CA GLY A 53 1.74 14.97 1.54
C GLY A 53 1.61 14.87 3.06
N VAL A 54 1.65 13.67 3.62
CA VAL A 54 1.54 13.48 5.08
C VAL A 54 2.90 13.63 5.73
N ASP A 55 2.97 14.42 6.79
CA ASP A 55 4.15 14.60 7.62
C ASP A 55 3.96 13.92 8.98
N HIS A 56 4.93 13.10 9.41
CA HIS A 56 4.86 12.25 10.60
C HIS A 56 3.70 11.23 10.52
N LEU A 57 3.90 10.22 9.66
CA LEU A 57 2.99 9.08 9.48
C LEU A 57 3.57 7.83 10.13
N THR A 58 2.82 7.21 11.01
CA THR A 58 3.14 5.90 11.58
C THR A 58 2.11 4.87 11.17
N ILE A 59 2.56 3.78 10.57
CA ILE A 59 1.75 2.60 10.20
C ILE A 59 2.35 1.42 10.95
N LEU A 60 1.61 0.87 11.89
CA LEU A 60 2.11 -0.15 12.81
C LEU A 60 1.12 -1.31 12.94
N ASN A 61 1.62 -2.54 12.72
CA ASN A 61 0.86 -3.75 12.94
C ASN A 61 -0.49 -3.77 12.20
N LEU A 62 -0.49 -3.42 10.91
CA LEU A 62 -1.64 -3.57 10.04
C LEU A 62 -1.56 -4.89 9.27
N LYS A 63 -2.72 -5.55 9.12
CA LYS A 63 -2.88 -6.67 8.19
C LYS A 63 -3.74 -6.20 7.02
N VAL A 64 -3.17 -6.15 5.84
CA VAL A 64 -3.86 -5.75 4.60
C VAL A 64 -3.88 -6.93 3.64
N ASP A 65 -5.07 -7.27 3.17
CA ASP A 65 -5.28 -8.29 2.15
C ASP A 65 -6.20 -7.73 1.06
N THR A 66 -5.57 -7.31 -0.03
CA THR A 66 -6.25 -6.60 -1.12
C THR A 66 -5.74 -7.11 -2.46
N ASN A 67 -6.32 -6.65 -3.55
CA ASN A 67 -5.88 -7.04 -4.90
C ASN A 67 -4.95 -6.02 -5.56
N ARG A 68 -5.05 -4.75 -5.20
CA ARG A 68 -4.27 -3.64 -5.74
C ARG A 68 -3.38 -3.01 -4.66
N ASP A 69 -2.96 -1.76 -4.80
CA ASP A 69 -2.01 -1.10 -3.91
C ASP A 69 -2.39 -1.22 -2.44
N GLY A 70 -1.47 -1.70 -1.64
CA GLY A 70 -1.61 -1.72 -0.18
C GLY A 70 -1.41 -0.33 0.41
N PHE A 71 -0.16 0.07 0.61
CA PHE A 71 0.18 1.41 1.10
C PHE A 71 0.83 2.24 0.00
N ASP A 72 0.15 3.27 -0.47
CA ASP A 72 0.65 4.26 -1.40
C ASP A 72 1.08 5.51 -0.60
N ILE A 73 2.38 5.75 -0.53
CA ILE A 73 3.02 6.79 0.27
C ILE A 73 3.62 7.83 -0.67
N ASP A 74 2.87 8.87 -0.94
CA ASP A 74 3.16 9.85 -1.97
C ASP A 74 3.53 11.21 -1.37
N CYS A 75 4.69 11.75 -1.72
CA CYS A 75 5.16 13.06 -1.24
C CYS A 75 5.15 13.18 0.30
N CYS A 76 5.36 12.07 1.03
CA CYS A 76 5.28 12.04 2.48
C CYS A 76 6.65 12.19 3.14
N ARG A 77 6.66 12.66 4.39
CA ARG A 77 7.88 12.83 5.17
C ARG A 77 7.75 12.26 6.58
N ASN A 78 8.90 11.79 7.11
CA ASN A 78 8.96 11.25 8.47
C ASN A 78 7.99 10.07 8.67
N VAL A 79 8.12 9.06 7.80
CA VAL A 79 7.22 7.90 7.75
C VAL A 79 7.84 6.70 8.43
N ARG A 80 7.06 5.98 9.21
CA ARG A 80 7.42 4.71 9.84
C ARG A 80 6.36 3.66 9.50
N ILE A 81 6.79 2.60 8.83
CA ILE A 81 5.94 1.44 8.49
C ILE A 81 6.62 0.23 9.12
N SER A 82 5.95 -0.44 10.05
CA SER A 82 6.54 -1.57 10.74
C SER A 82 5.55 -2.64 11.17
N GLN A 83 6.04 -3.88 11.21
CA GLN A 83 5.28 -5.06 11.67
C GLN A 83 3.97 -5.29 10.90
N CYS A 84 3.94 -4.91 9.62
CA CYS A 84 2.76 -5.03 8.79
C CYS A 84 2.81 -6.30 7.93
N THR A 85 1.64 -6.89 7.70
CA THR A 85 1.42 -7.92 6.68
C THR A 85 0.64 -7.29 5.54
N VAL A 86 1.20 -7.29 4.34
CA VAL A 86 0.54 -6.68 3.17
C VAL A 86 0.54 -7.65 2.01
N ASN A 87 -0.63 -8.15 1.66
CA ASN A 87 -0.88 -9.01 0.50
C ASN A 87 -1.52 -8.21 -0.63
N SER A 88 -0.90 -8.22 -1.81
CA SER A 88 -1.37 -7.50 -3.00
C SER A 88 -0.93 -8.22 -4.27
N PRO A 89 -1.70 -9.20 -4.78
CA PRO A 89 -1.28 -10.01 -5.93
C PRO A 89 -1.20 -9.25 -7.26
N TRP A 90 -1.94 -8.16 -7.43
CA TRP A 90 -2.10 -7.49 -8.72
C TRP A 90 -1.42 -6.12 -8.82
N ASP A 91 -0.86 -5.61 -7.72
CA ASP A 91 -0.14 -4.34 -7.73
C ASP A 91 0.86 -4.26 -6.56
N ASP A 92 1.28 -3.07 -6.19
CA ASP A 92 2.33 -2.87 -5.20
C ASP A 92 1.78 -3.01 -3.77
N ALA A 93 2.45 -3.79 -2.93
CA ALA A 93 2.05 -3.92 -1.53
C ALA A 93 2.38 -2.65 -0.73
N ILE A 94 3.58 -2.11 -0.92
CA ILE A 94 4.00 -0.83 -0.33
C ILE A 94 4.73 -0.05 -1.42
N VAL A 95 4.22 1.11 -1.78
CA VAL A 95 4.85 1.94 -2.81
C VAL A 95 5.15 3.35 -2.30
N LEU A 96 6.37 3.81 -2.55
CA LEU A 96 6.79 5.18 -2.30
C LEU A 96 6.73 5.95 -3.60
N LYS A 97 5.99 7.05 -3.62
CA LYS A 97 5.83 7.93 -4.78
C LYS A 97 6.25 9.36 -4.43
N ALA A 98 6.63 10.12 -5.43
CA ALA A 98 6.89 11.55 -5.35
C ALA A 98 6.20 12.24 -6.52
N SER A 99 4.87 12.13 -6.56
CA SER A 99 4.03 12.59 -7.67
C SER A 99 3.84 14.12 -7.68
N TYR A 100 3.13 14.61 -8.68
CA TYR A 100 2.65 16.00 -8.72
C TYR A 100 1.26 16.16 -8.07
N GLY A 101 0.81 15.18 -7.27
CA GLY A 101 -0.53 15.15 -6.65
C GLY A 101 -0.84 16.29 -5.68
N LEU A 102 0.21 16.99 -5.20
CA LEU A 102 0.09 18.20 -4.38
C LEU A 102 0.05 19.50 -5.20
N GLY A 103 0.17 19.43 -6.55
CA GLY A 103 0.32 20.60 -7.40
C GLY A 103 1.68 21.30 -7.27
N ARG A 104 2.66 20.64 -6.63
CA ARG A 104 4.04 21.09 -6.46
C ARG A 104 4.97 19.88 -6.40
N PHE A 105 6.24 20.09 -6.69
CA PHE A 105 7.27 19.07 -6.45
C PHE A 105 7.52 18.93 -4.94
N GLN A 106 7.49 17.71 -4.48
CA GLN A 106 7.83 17.36 -3.09
C GLN A 106 8.41 15.96 -3.05
N ASP A 107 9.53 15.82 -2.36
CA ASP A 107 10.19 14.54 -2.16
C ASP A 107 9.43 13.68 -1.13
N THR A 108 9.55 12.36 -1.28
CA THR A 108 9.26 11.41 -0.21
C THR A 108 10.55 11.12 0.53
N GLU A 109 10.60 11.44 1.82
CA GLU A 109 11.85 11.44 2.58
C GLU A 109 11.71 10.98 4.04
N ASN A 110 12.84 10.53 4.61
CA ASN A 110 12.93 10.07 6.00
C ASN A 110 11.95 8.92 6.27
N VAL A 111 12.00 7.88 5.45
CA VAL A 111 11.08 6.73 5.52
C VAL A 111 11.81 5.51 6.06
N THR A 112 11.22 4.79 7.00
CA THR A 112 11.64 3.44 7.35
C THR A 112 10.51 2.45 7.13
N ILE A 113 10.84 1.31 6.50
CA ILE A 113 9.97 0.16 6.34
C ILE A 113 10.71 -1.02 6.99
N SER A 114 10.16 -1.59 8.05
CA SER A 114 10.83 -2.65 8.79
C SER A 114 9.89 -3.75 9.27
N ASP A 115 10.44 -4.96 9.36
CA ASP A 115 9.74 -6.10 9.97
C ASP A 115 8.38 -6.39 9.30
N CYS A 116 8.27 -6.14 8.00
CA CYS A 116 7.06 -6.35 7.24
C CYS A 116 7.09 -7.67 6.46
N TYR A 117 5.94 -8.31 6.36
CA TYR A 117 5.71 -9.44 5.48
C TYR A 117 4.89 -8.98 4.28
N VAL A 118 5.43 -9.19 3.09
CA VAL A 118 4.87 -8.71 1.82
C VAL A 118 4.65 -9.89 0.89
N SER A 119 3.46 -10.00 0.31
CA SER A 119 3.10 -11.19 -0.48
C SER A 119 2.17 -10.91 -1.66
N GLY A 120 2.07 -11.91 -2.54
CA GLY A 120 1.20 -11.91 -3.72
C GLY A 120 0.29 -13.14 -3.78
N PHE A 121 -0.24 -13.62 -2.66
CA PHE A 121 -1.29 -14.66 -2.63
C PHE A 121 -2.62 -14.13 -3.16
N ASP A 122 -3.54 -15.01 -3.47
CA ASP A 122 -4.88 -14.62 -3.91
C ASP A 122 -5.55 -13.70 -2.88
N LYS A 123 -6.24 -12.68 -3.38
CA LYS A 123 -6.87 -11.68 -2.51
C LYS A 123 -7.85 -12.31 -1.52
N GLY A 124 -7.70 -12.00 -0.25
CA GLY A 124 -8.50 -12.52 0.84
C GLY A 124 -7.95 -13.79 1.48
N SER A 125 -7.09 -14.53 0.76
CA SER A 125 -6.59 -15.83 1.22
C SER A 125 -5.58 -15.76 2.36
N VAL A 126 -4.90 -14.65 2.51
CA VAL A 126 -4.02 -14.39 3.66
C VAL A 126 -4.85 -14.08 4.90
N MET A 127 -5.96 -13.38 4.73
CA MET A 127 -6.84 -13.01 5.84
C MET A 127 -7.63 -14.21 6.37
N ASP A 128 -8.08 -15.11 5.49
CA ASP A 128 -8.82 -16.31 5.88
C ASP A 128 -7.92 -17.51 6.22
N GLY A 129 -6.61 -17.39 5.98
CA GLY A 129 -5.61 -18.40 6.31
C GLY A 129 -5.48 -19.55 5.30
N THR A 130 -6.05 -19.43 4.10
CA THR A 130 -5.97 -20.46 3.05
C THR A 130 -4.74 -20.36 2.14
N TRP A 131 -4.14 -19.18 2.03
CA TRP A 131 -2.89 -18.92 1.30
C TRP A 131 -2.91 -19.43 -0.15
N GLN A 132 -3.96 -19.14 -0.88
CA GLN A 132 -4.22 -19.66 -2.23
C GLN A 132 -3.37 -18.97 -3.29
N LEU A 133 -3.14 -19.70 -4.41
CA LEU A 133 -2.42 -19.22 -5.58
C LEU A 133 -3.15 -19.60 -6.88
N ASP A 134 -4.47 -19.71 -6.84
CA ASP A 134 -5.31 -20.22 -7.92
C ASP A 134 -5.84 -19.10 -8.85
N GLU A 135 -5.92 -17.85 -8.35
CA GLU A 135 -6.39 -16.71 -9.16
C GLU A 135 -5.44 -16.43 -10.34
N PRO A 136 -5.98 -16.01 -11.48
CA PRO A 136 -5.14 -15.56 -12.59
C PRO A 136 -4.24 -14.41 -12.18
N GLN A 137 -3.11 -14.31 -12.87
CA GLN A 137 -2.16 -13.22 -12.68
C GLN A 137 -2.82 -11.86 -12.96
N ALA A 138 -2.21 -10.79 -12.45
CA ALA A 138 -2.73 -9.44 -12.65
C ALA A 138 -3.04 -9.16 -14.12
N PRO A 139 -4.25 -8.66 -14.45
CA PRO A 139 -4.68 -8.49 -15.83
C PRO A 139 -3.77 -7.59 -16.69
N ASP A 140 -3.09 -6.67 -16.06
CA ASP A 140 -2.25 -5.66 -16.70
C ASP A 140 -0.73 -5.94 -16.59
N HIS A 141 -0.30 -6.94 -15.81
CA HIS A 141 1.12 -7.23 -15.61
C HIS A 141 1.55 -8.65 -16.02
N GLY A 142 0.61 -9.57 -16.20
CA GLY A 142 0.90 -10.95 -16.57
C GLY A 142 1.60 -11.79 -15.49
N PHE A 143 1.73 -11.30 -14.25
CA PHE A 143 2.33 -12.01 -13.11
C PHE A 143 1.92 -11.36 -11.79
N ARG A 144 2.11 -12.07 -10.68
CA ARG A 144 1.85 -11.55 -9.33
C ARG A 144 2.87 -10.47 -8.96
N THR A 145 2.42 -9.40 -8.36
CA THR A 145 3.24 -8.21 -8.06
C THR A 145 3.64 -8.16 -6.59
N GLY A 146 2.80 -7.71 -5.71
CA GLY A 146 2.99 -7.74 -4.25
C GLY A 146 4.37 -7.26 -3.77
N ARG A 147 4.88 -6.16 -4.26
CA ARG A 147 6.27 -5.74 -4.03
C ARG A 147 6.36 -4.48 -3.16
N ILE A 148 7.55 -4.19 -2.65
CA ILE A 148 7.90 -2.84 -2.21
C ILE A 148 8.52 -2.11 -3.40
N LYS A 149 8.03 -0.91 -3.71
CA LYS A 149 8.41 -0.19 -4.93
C LYS A 149 8.68 1.29 -4.66
N PHE A 150 9.56 1.86 -5.49
CA PHE A 150 9.77 3.30 -5.64
C PHE A 150 9.29 3.74 -7.03
N GLY A 151 8.44 4.73 -7.11
CA GLY A 151 7.86 5.19 -8.38
C GLY A 151 6.55 4.41 -8.69
N THR A 152 6.06 4.45 -9.90
CA THR A 152 6.53 5.09 -11.14
C THR A 152 6.49 6.63 -11.07
N GLU A 153 5.54 7.21 -10.34
CA GLU A 153 5.42 8.67 -10.20
C GLU A 153 6.59 9.22 -9.35
N SER A 154 7.56 9.83 -10.04
CA SER A 154 8.81 10.31 -9.48
C SER A 154 9.12 11.74 -9.95
N SER A 155 8.11 12.63 -9.91
CA SER A 155 8.28 14.06 -10.24
C SER A 155 9.16 14.78 -9.23
N GLY A 156 9.11 14.39 -7.96
CA GLY A 156 10.06 14.73 -6.92
C GLY A 156 11.12 13.64 -6.75
N GLY A 157 11.81 13.63 -5.62
CA GLY A 157 12.88 12.69 -5.30
C GLY A 157 12.56 11.76 -4.13
N PHE A 158 13.49 10.83 -3.88
CA PHE A 158 13.45 9.93 -2.73
C PHE A 158 14.73 10.11 -1.92
N ARG A 159 14.61 10.35 -0.61
CA ARG A 159 15.76 10.61 0.27
C ARG A 159 15.64 9.94 1.63
N ASN A 160 16.78 9.49 2.17
CA ASN A 160 16.88 8.95 3.53
C ASN A 160 15.87 7.83 3.78
N ILE A 161 15.92 6.77 2.96
CA ILE A 161 14.98 5.66 3.03
C ILE A 161 15.73 4.39 3.42
N ALA A 162 15.19 3.67 4.40
CA ALA A 162 15.70 2.39 4.84
C ALA A 162 14.61 1.32 4.80
N ILE A 163 14.93 0.18 4.20
CA ILE A 163 14.08 -1.01 4.17
C ILE A 163 14.88 -2.14 4.82
N THR A 164 14.38 -2.70 5.91
CA THR A 164 15.11 -3.70 6.69
C THR A 164 14.20 -4.82 7.19
N ASN A 165 14.78 -6.02 7.30
CA ASN A 165 14.13 -7.18 7.92
C ASN A 165 12.71 -7.46 7.36
N CYS A 166 12.53 -7.34 6.04
CA CYS A 166 11.27 -7.63 5.35
C CYS A 166 11.32 -8.99 4.67
N ILE A 167 10.21 -9.72 4.70
CA ILE A 167 10.02 -11.01 4.05
C ILE A 167 9.15 -10.79 2.80
N PHE A 168 9.55 -11.42 1.69
CA PHE A 168 8.85 -11.37 0.42
C PHE A 168 8.47 -12.78 -0.01
N GLU A 169 7.19 -13.04 -0.25
CA GLU A 169 6.71 -14.36 -0.63
C GLU A 169 5.71 -14.30 -1.78
N HIS A 170 5.93 -15.14 -2.81
CA HIS A 170 5.12 -15.18 -4.05
C HIS A 170 4.90 -13.82 -4.69
N CYS A 171 5.93 -12.97 -4.69
CA CYS A 171 5.86 -11.60 -5.18
C CYS A 171 7.16 -11.17 -5.88
N ARG A 172 7.27 -9.94 -6.33
CA ARG A 172 8.42 -9.42 -7.08
C ARG A 172 9.53 -8.82 -6.21
N GLY A 173 9.40 -8.84 -4.90
CA GLY A 173 10.42 -8.34 -3.99
C GLY A 173 10.51 -6.82 -3.94
N LEU A 174 11.68 -6.25 -4.23
CA LEU A 174 11.95 -4.81 -4.22
C LEU A 174 12.15 -4.31 -5.64
N ALA A 175 11.51 -3.20 -6.01
CA ALA A 175 11.63 -2.57 -7.32
C ALA A 175 11.90 -1.07 -7.24
N LEU A 176 12.75 -0.59 -8.16
CA LEU A 176 13.01 0.83 -8.42
C LEU A 176 12.59 1.12 -9.87
N GLU A 177 11.64 2.02 -10.09
CA GLU A 177 11.10 2.34 -11.42
C GLU A 177 10.98 3.86 -11.65
#